data_b2169f64a3d0f13c6d0c87587cb5dedd
#
_entry.id   b2169f64a3d0f13c6d0c87587cb5dedd
#
_cell.length_a   1.000
_cell.length_b   1.000
_cell.length_c   1.000
_cell.angle_alpha   90.00
_cell.angle_beta   90.00
_cell.angle_gamma   90.00
#
_symmetry.space_group_name_H-M   'P 1'
#
loop_
_entity.id
_entity.type
_entity.pdbx_description
1 polymer ?
#
loop_
_entity_poly.entity_id
_entity_poly.type
_entity_poly.pdbx_seq_one_letter_code
_entity_poly.pdbx_strand_id
1 'polypeptide(L)'
;ISAGPAGESGQSLGFRVSNGNTSLFSAQPSIATNGTLSYTPASNANGIATVYVRLGDNGGTANGGVDSSAIDSFTITVTSVNDAPSFVKGADKSHLQNAGAQSFASWATGISKGPSDESGQSVGFRVSNSNTGLFSVAPSIAVNGTLSYTLASNVNGVATVYVRLGDNGGTANGGVD
;
A
#
# COMPACT_ATOMS: atom_id res chain seq x y z
N ILE A 1 -15.82 19.69 28.37
CA ILE A 1 -14.55 19.49 29.05
C ILE A 1 -14.58 20.38 30.30
N SER A 2 -14.30 19.81 31.48
CA SER A 2 -14.35 20.51 32.76
C SER A 2 -13.07 20.23 33.53
N ALA A 3 -12.55 21.23 34.24
CA ALA A 3 -11.41 21.10 35.16
C ALA A 3 -11.79 20.40 36.48
N GLY A 4 -13.06 20.26 36.78
CA GLY A 4 -13.54 19.73 38.05
C GLY A 4 -14.58 20.62 38.68
N PRO A 5 -14.70 20.64 40.05
CA PRO A 5 -15.58 21.51 40.81
C PRO A 5 -15.27 22.99 40.60
N ALA A 6 -16.21 23.87 41.04
CA ALA A 6 -16.12 25.31 40.80
C ALA A 6 -14.82 25.97 41.32
N GLY A 7 -14.19 25.40 42.34
CA GLY A 7 -12.91 25.87 42.88
C GLY A 7 -11.71 25.62 41.97
N GLU A 8 -11.84 24.78 40.93
CA GLU A 8 -10.78 24.39 39.98
C GLU A 8 -10.95 25.04 38.59
N SER A 9 -11.95 25.93 38.45
CA SER A 9 -12.32 26.57 37.15
C SER A 9 -11.19 27.38 36.48
N GLY A 10 -10.15 27.75 37.24
CA GLY A 10 -8.97 28.48 36.75
C GLY A 10 -7.83 27.56 36.28
N GLN A 11 -7.97 26.24 36.39
CA GLN A 11 -6.92 25.30 35.98
C GLN A 11 -6.83 25.15 34.45
N SER A 12 -5.64 24.88 33.94
CA SER A 12 -5.39 24.59 32.53
C SER A 12 -5.57 23.11 32.29
N LEU A 13 -6.29 22.79 31.21
CA LEU A 13 -6.58 21.40 30.79
C LEU A 13 -5.77 20.99 29.60
N GLY A 14 -5.42 19.72 29.52
CA GLY A 14 -4.75 19.11 28.37
C GLY A 14 -5.06 17.63 28.25
N PHE A 15 -5.25 17.16 27.01
CA PHE A 15 -5.36 15.73 26.75
C PHE A 15 -3.99 15.07 26.70
N ARG A 16 -3.87 13.93 27.36
CA ARG A 16 -2.74 13.00 27.23
C ARG A 16 -3.22 11.82 26.41
N VAL A 17 -2.60 11.68 25.22
CA VAL A 17 -3.00 10.67 24.20
C VAL A 17 -1.82 9.75 23.94
N SER A 18 -2.09 8.45 23.89
CA SER A 18 -1.13 7.43 23.47
C SER A 18 -1.84 6.38 22.62
N ASN A 19 -1.10 5.55 21.89
CA ASN A 19 -1.70 4.47 21.12
C ASN A 19 -0.80 3.22 21.08
N GLY A 20 -1.42 2.07 20.80
CA GLY A 20 -0.76 0.77 20.75
C GLY A 20 -0.09 0.42 19.42
N ASN A 21 -0.21 1.28 18.38
CA ASN A 21 0.35 1.04 17.05
C ASN A 21 0.86 2.36 16.44
N THR A 22 2.03 2.79 16.87
CA THR A 22 2.61 4.07 16.43
C THR A 22 3.04 4.05 14.95
N SER A 23 3.36 2.89 14.37
CA SER A 23 3.74 2.76 12.96
C SER A 23 2.58 3.00 11.99
N LEU A 24 1.33 2.94 12.48
CA LEU A 24 0.15 3.21 11.67
C LEU A 24 0.01 4.68 11.27
N PHE A 25 0.75 5.59 11.90
CA PHE A 25 0.59 7.05 11.73
C PHE A 25 1.90 7.73 11.36
N SER A 26 1.84 8.63 10.39
CA SER A 26 2.89 9.62 10.12
C SER A 26 2.76 10.84 11.05
N ALA A 27 1.53 11.19 11.48
CA ALA A 27 1.27 12.12 12.59
C ALA A 27 0.41 11.39 13.63
N GLN A 28 0.95 11.25 14.84
CA GLN A 28 0.31 10.52 15.94
C GLN A 28 -1.03 11.15 16.34
N PRO A 29 -2.01 10.35 16.82
CA PRO A 29 -3.24 10.87 17.36
C PRO A 29 -3.00 11.88 18.48
N SER A 30 -3.65 13.01 18.37
CA SER A 30 -3.65 14.08 19.38
C SER A 30 -5.04 14.69 19.50
N ILE A 31 -5.37 15.21 20.69
CA ILE A 31 -6.65 15.88 20.96
C ILE A 31 -6.36 17.27 21.49
N ALA A 32 -6.86 18.27 20.79
CA ALA A 32 -6.78 19.66 21.23
C ALA A 32 -7.75 19.94 22.41
N THR A 33 -7.52 21.02 23.16
CA THR A 33 -8.33 21.38 24.32
C THR A 33 -9.80 21.68 23.98
N ASN A 34 -10.11 21.97 22.72
CA ASN A 34 -11.49 22.09 22.22
C ASN A 34 -12.15 20.74 21.86
N GLY A 35 -11.44 19.61 22.06
CA GLY A 35 -11.92 18.26 21.74
C GLY A 35 -11.63 17.78 20.31
N THR A 36 -10.96 18.58 19.47
CA THR A 36 -10.64 18.18 18.10
C THR A 36 -9.58 17.08 18.11
N LEU A 37 -9.93 15.90 17.58
CA LEU A 37 -9.01 14.81 17.30
C LEU A 37 -8.31 15.03 15.95
N SER A 38 -6.99 14.88 15.92
CA SER A 38 -6.17 14.97 14.70
C SER A 38 -5.16 13.83 14.64
N TYR A 39 -5.00 13.22 13.46
CA TYR A 39 -3.96 12.24 13.15
C TYR A 39 -3.78 12.14 11.63
N THR A 40 -2.67 11.53 11.18
CA THR A 40 -2.45 11.23 9.78
C THR A 40 -1.95 9.79 9.68
N PRO A 41 -2.63 8.90 8.95
CA PRO A 41 -2.11 7.58 8.67
C PRO A 41 -0.76 7.66 7.92
N ALA A 42 0.12 6.69 8.15
CA ALA A 42 1.34 6.56 7.37
C ALA A 42 1.02 5.98 5.97
N SER A 43 1.85 6.32 4.99
CA SER A 43 1.71 5.80 3.62
C SER A 43 1.79 4.27 3.63
N ASN A 44 0.85 3.61 2.94
CA ASN A 44 0.75 2.14 2.82
C ASN A 44 0.67 1.39 4.17
N ALA A 45 0.34 2.09 5.25
CA ALA A 45 0.07 1.47 6.54
C ALA A 45 -1.40 1.11 6.67
N ASN A 46 -1.67 -0.08 7.15
CA ASN A 46 -3.02 -0.58 7.44
C ASN A 46 -3.04 -1.35 8.76
N GLY A 47 -4.23 -1.50 9.34
CA GLY A 47 -4.42 -2.19 10.61
C GLY A 47 -5.25 -1.38 11.61
N ILE A 48 -5.12 -1.72 12.88
CA ILE A 48 -5.90 -1.15 13.98
C ILE A 48 -4.95 -0.58 15.04
N ALA A 49 -5.29 0.60 15.54
CA ALA A 49 -4.66 1.20 16.71
C ALA A 49 -5.71 1.46 17.79
N THR A 50 -5.48 0.97 19.00
CA THR A 50 -6.23 1.41 20.18
C THR A 50 -5.59 2.68 20.70
N VAL A 51 -6.37 3.74 20.79
CA VAL A 51 -5.95 5.05 21.28
C VAL A 51 -6.47 5.21 22.70
N TYR A 52 -5.57 5.52 23.63
CA TYR A 52 -5.85 5.76 25.04
C TYR A 52 -5.81 7.24 25.30
N VAL A 53 -6.81 7.75 26.01
CA VAL A 53 -7.02 9.17 26.26
C VAL A 53 -7.31 9.39 27.73
N ARG A 54 -6.70 10.42 28.32
CA ARG A 54 -7.12 10.98 29.58
C ARG A 54 -6.99 12.51 29.54
N LEU A 55 -7.87 13.19 30.25
CA LEU A 55 -7.76 14.62 30.49
C LEU A 55 -6.89 14.85 31.72
N GLY A 56 -5.95 15.75 31.64
CA GLY A 56 -5.16 16.22 32.78
C GLY A 56 -5.40 17.71 33.03
N ASP A 57 -5.20 18.13 34.26
CA ASP A 57 -5.17 19.53 34.68
C ASP A 57 -3.80 19.86 35.30
N ASN A 58 -3.63 21.10 35.76
CA ASN A 58 -2.42 21.56 36.43
C ASN A 58 -2.65 21.84 37.94
N GLY A 59 -3.71 21.29 38.55
CA GLY A 59 -4.01 21.43 39.97
C GLY A 59 -3.03 20.64 40.88
N GLY A 60 -2.46 19.58 40.35
CA GLY A 60 -1.51 18.73 41.07
C GLY A 60 -2.18 17.73 42.02
N THR A 61 -1.33 16.93 42.69
CA THR A 61 -1.77 15.80 43.53
C THR A 61 -1.55 16.02 45.02
N ALA A 62 -1.22 17.25 45.47
CA ALA A 62 -1.03 17.58 46.88
C ALA A 62 -2.33 17.37 47.70
N ASN A 63 -2.17 16.94 48.94
CA ASN A 63 -3.28 16.71 49.89
C ASN A 63 -4.34 15.71 49.36
N GLY A 64 -3.96 14.77 48.54
CA GLY A 64 -4.87 13.75 47.96
C GLY A 64 -5.62 14.28 46.71
N GLY A 65 -5.17 15.35 46.10
CA GLY A 65 -5.70 15.84 44.83
C GLY A 65 -5.48 14.86 43.68
N VAL A 66 -6.29 14.96 42.65
CA VAL A 66 -6.21 14.11 41.42
C VAL A 66 -6.15 15.05 40.23
N ASP A 67 -5.07 14.98 39.46
CA ASP A 67 -4.75 15.81 38.27
C ASP A 67 -5.07 15.15 36.92
N SER A 68 -5.75 14.01 36.94
CA SER A 68 -6.05 13.28 35.71
C SER A 68 -7.35 12.49 35.80
N SER A 69 -8.12 12.46 34.73
CA SER A 69 -9.28 11.57 34.61
C SER A 69 -8.87 10.10 34.57
N ALA A 70 -9.84 9.20 34.70
CA ALA A 70 -9.67 7.82 34.27
C ALA A 70 -9.25 7.77 32.79
N ILE A 71 -8.55 6.70 32.41
CA ILE A 71 -8.20 6.43 31.00
C ILE A 71 -9.45 5.93 30.28
N ASP A 72 -9.75 6.53 29.15
CA ASP A 72 -10.72 6.02 28.19
C ASP A 72 -10.01 5.60 26.89
N SER A 73 -10.68 4.86 26.02
CA SER A 73 -10.07 4.39 24.79
C SER A 73 -11.06 4.27 23.63
N PHE A 74 -10.53 4.41 22.43
CA PHE A 74 -11.23 4.14 21.16
C PHE A 74 -10.28 3.53 20.16
N THR A 75 -10.81 3.00 19.05
CA THR A 75 -9.99 2.40 17.98
C THR A 75 -10.01 3.28 16.74
N ILE A 76 -8.85 3.33 16.08
CA ILE A 76 -8.72 3.82 14.71
C ILE A 76 -8.38 2.62 13.84
N THR A 77 -9.18 2.38 12.79
CA THR A 77 -8.95 1.34 11.78
C THR A 77 -8.56 2.00 10.47
N VAL A 78 -7.44 1.59 9.90
CA VAL A 78 -6.99 1.95 8.56
C VAL A 78 -7.08 0.69 7.70
N THR A 79 -7.94 0.73 6.68
CA THR A 79 -8.19 -0.41 5.79
C THR A 79 -7.13 -0.44 4.70
N SER A 80 -6.64 -1.63 4.36
CA SER A 80 -5.74 -1.85 3.23
C SER A 80 -6.43 -1.50 1.91
N VAL A 81 -5.66 -0.90 1.00
CA VAL A 81 -6.04 -0.64 -0.40
C VAL A 81 -4.93 -1.22 -1.27
N ASN A 82 -5.27 -1.97 -2.32
CA ASN A 82 -4.31 -2.58 -3.22
C ASN A 82 -3.64 -1.52 -4.11
N ASP A 83 -2.32 -1.54 -4.17
CA ASP A 83 -1.51 -0.73 -5.09
C ASP A 83 -1.19 -1.54 -6.38
N ALA A 84 -1.04 -0.85 -7.52
CA ALA A 84 -0.74 -1.50 -8.78
C ALA A 84 0.65 -2.14 -8.78
N PRO A 85 0.81 -3.37 -9.30
CA PRO A 85 2.10 -3.97 -9.48
C PRO A 85 2.91 -3.27 -10.58
N SER A 86 4.22 -3.38 -10.56
CA SER A 86 5.09 -2.70 -11.52
C SER A 86 6.21 -3.59 -12.03
N PHE A 87 6.74 -3.25 -13.22
CA PHE A 87 7.92 -3.87 -13.81
C PHE A 87 8.60 -2.92 -14.80
N VAL A 88 9.84 -3.24 -15.16
CA VAL A 88 10.60 -2.56 -16.21
C VAL A 88 10.69 -3.49 -17.42
N LYS A 89 10.17 -3.05 -18.58
CA LYS A 89 10.26 -3.82 -19.82
C LYS A 89 11.69 -3.82 -20.38
N GLY A 90 12.07 -4.91 -21.01
CA GLY A 90 13.32 -5.00 -21.79
C GLY A 90 13.20 -4.34 -23.18
N ALA A 91 14.31 -4.37 -23.91
CA ALA A 91 14.40 -3.84 -25.26
C ALA A 91 13.53 -4.64 -26.26
N ASP A 92 13.12 -3.98 -27.33
CA ASP A 92 12.43 -4.58 -28.47
C ASP A 92 13.31 -5.66 -29.14
N LYS A 93 12.68 -6.60 -29.82
CA LYS A 93 13.35 -7.73 -30.45
C LYS A 93 13.20 -7.69 -31.97
N SER A 94 14.28 -8.04 -32.65
CA SER A 94 14.32 -8.16 -34.11
C SER A 94 14.99 -9.48 -34.52
N HIS A 95 14.42 -10.16 -35.49
CA HIS A 95 14.88 -11.46 -35.95
C HIS A 95 14.83 -11.56 -37.48
N LEU A 96 15.64 -12.43 -38.03
CA LEU A 96 15.46 -12.87 -39.39
C LEU A 96 14.26 -13.83 -39.52
N GLN A 97 13.66 -13.90 -40.68
CA GLN A 97 12.63 -14.90 -41.00
C GLN A 97 13.11 -16.30 -40.66
N ASN A 98 12.21 -17.15 -40.14
CA ASN A 98 12.50 -18.53 -39.76
C ASN A 98 13.46 -18.71 -38.58
N ALA A 99 13.63 -17.68 -37.72
CA ALA A 99 14.49 -17.82 -36.52
C ALA A 99 13.97 -18.81 -35.47
N GLY A 100 12.72 -19.24 -35.58
CA GLY A 100 12.14 -20.29 -34.70
C GLY A 100 11.86 -19.80 -33.28
N ALA A 101 12.12 -20.70 -32.32
CA ALA A 101 11.84 -20.43 -30.90
C ALA A 101 12.84 -19.43 -30.30
N GLN A 102 12.32 -18.48 -29.52
CA GLN A 102 13.09 -17.44 -28.88
C GLN A 102 12.81 -17.44 -27.37
N SER A 103 13.85 -17.19 -26.57
CA SER A 103 13.73 -17.06 -25.12
C SER A 103 14.76 -16.04 -24.60
N PHE A 104 14.30 -15.09 -23.80
CA PHE A 104 15.12 -14.01 -23.26
C PHE A 104 14.91 -13.94 -21.75
N ALA A 105 15.85 -14.50 -21.01
CA ALA A 105 15.86 -14.41 -19.55
C ALA A 105 15.96 -12.95 -19.10
N SER A 106 15.25 -12.61 -18.03
CA SER A 106 15.26 -11.27 -17.44
C SER A 106 14.91 -10.15 -18.44
N TRP A 107 14.04 -10.43 -19.42
CA TRP A 107 13.55 -9.39 -20.31
C TRP A 107 12.68 -8.37 -19.54
N ALA A 108 11.84 -8.85 -18.64
CA ALA A 108 11.18 -8.00 -17.65
C ALA A 108 11.97 -8.04 -16.34
N THR A 109 12.25 -6.86 -15.77
CA THR A 109 13.01 -6.70 -14.53
C THR A 109 12.26 -5.79 -13.55
N GLY A 110 12.76 -5.63 -12.31
CA GLY A 110 12.12 -4.79 -11.31
C GLY A 110 10.67 -5.18 -11.03
N ILE A 111 10.34 -6.46 -11.15
CA ILE A 111 8.98 -6.97 -10.92
C ILE A 111 8.64 -6.80 -9.45
N SER A 112 7.64 -5.96 -9.18
CA SER A 112 7.16 -5.65 -7.84
C SER A 112 5.66 -5.93 -7.75
N LYS A 113 5.24 -6.44 -6.61
CA LYS A 113 3.83 -6.66 -6.26
C LYS A 113 3.12 -5.39 -5.79
N GLY A 114 3.90 -4.37 -5.38
CA GLY A 114 3.48 -3.16 -4.71
C GLY A 114 4.33 -2.88 -3.47
N PRO A 115 3.83 -2.11 -2.51
CA PRO A 115 4.46 -1.84 -1.22
C PRO A 115 4.65 -3.10 -0.36
N SER A 116 5.33 -2.97 0.78
CA SER A 116 5.72 -4.12 1.62
C SER A 116 4.54 -4.87 2.25
N ASP A 117 3.43 -4.21 2.50
CA ASP A 117 2.19 -4.81 3.01
C ASP A 117 1.51 -5.75 2.00
N GLU A 118 1.87 -5.64 0.71
CA GLU A 118 1.41 -6.51 -0.38
C GLU A 118 2.36 -7.68 -0.69
N SER A 119 3.41 -7.88 0.10
CA SER A 119 4.42 -8.93 -0.11
C SER A 119 3.85 -10.36 -0.24
N GLY A 120 2.68 -10.61 0.36
CA GLY A 120 1.94 -11.88 0.27
C GLY A 120 1.21 -12.12 -1.05
N GLN A 121 1.07 -11.12 -1.90
CA GLN A 121 0.35 -11.24 -3.17
C GLN A 121 1.15 -12.01 -4.22
N SER A 122 0.45 -12.46 -5.25
CA SER A 122 1.01 -13.10 -6.45
C SER A 122 0.83 -12.19 -7.65
N VAL A 123 1.84 -12.15 -8.54
CA VAL A 123 1.77 -11.40 -9.79
C VAL A 123 1.80 -12.30 -11.01
N GLY A 124 1.21 -11.83 -12.12
CA GLY A 124 1.20 -12.53 -13.39
C GLY A 124 1.17 -11.59 -14.59
N PHE A 125 1.91 -11.93 -15.65
CA PHE A 125 1.88 -11.18 -16.89
C PHE A 125 0.69 -11.57 -17.75
N ARG A 126 -0.01 -10.56 -18.26
CA ARG A 126 -1.02 -10.67 -19.32
C ARG A 126 -0.40 -10.11 -20.60
N VAL A 127 -0.32 -10.95 -21.64
CA VAL A 127 0.37 -10.62 -22.89
C VAL A 127 -0.59 -10.80 -24.06
N SER A 128 -0.66 -9.82 -24.94
CA SER A 128 -1.37 -9.88 -26.21
C SER A 128 -0.53 -9.26 -27.31
N ASN A 129 -0.90 -9.46 -28.58
CA ASN A 129 -0.17 -8.88 -29.71
C ASN A 129 -1.11 -8.51 -30.87
N SER A 130 -0.66 -7.58 -31.70
CA SER A 130 -1.41 -7.04 -32.85
C SER A 130 -1.31 -7.89 -34.13
N ASN A 131 -0.44 -8.92 -34.17
CA ASN A 131 -0.23 -9.76 -35.34
C ASN A 131 0.02 -11.23 -34.92
N THR A 132 -1.06 -11.96 -34.69
CA THR A 132 -1.01 -13.34 -34.24
C THR A 132 -0.40 -14.28 -35.30
N GLY A 133 -0.52 -13.97 -36.58
CA GLY A 133 0.05 -14.76 -37.69
C GLY A 133 1.57 -14.75 -37.74
N LEU A 134 2.23 -13.81 -37.04
CA LEU A 134 3.69 -13.78 -36.97
C LEU A 134 4.27 -14.87 -36.05
N PHE A 135 3.45 -15.49 -35.21
CA PHE A 135 3.89 -16.43 -34.18
C PHE A 135 3.21 -17.81 -34.35
N SER A 136 3.99 -18.88 -34.30
CA SER A 136 3.47 -20.24 -34.12
C SER A 136 3.22 -20.55 -32.66
N VAL A 137 3.98 -19.90 -31.74
CA VAL A 137 3.71 -19.84 -30.30
C VAL A 137 3.70 -18.37 -29.90
N ALA A 138 2.55 -17.90 -29.41
CA ALA A 138 2.36 -16.50 -29.02
C ALA A 138 3.34 -16.04 -27.94
N PRO A 139 3.70 -14.76 -27.88
CA PRO A 139 4.52 -14.21 -26.83
C PRO A 139 3.92 -14.44 -25.44
N SER A 140 4.75 -14.85 -24.50
CA SER A 140 4.44 -15.01 -23.09
C SER A 140 5.59 -14.55 -22.21
N ILE A 141 5.29 -14.08 -20.99
CA ILE A 141 6.31 -13.67 -20.03
C ILE A 141 6.05 -14.44 -18.74
N ALA A 142 7.06 -15.19 -18.30
CA ALA A 142 7.03 -15.88 -17.03
C ALA A 142 7.20 -14.90 -15.85
N VAL A 143 6.78 -15.29 -14.65
CA VAL A 143 6.89 -14.45 -13.44
C VAL A 143 8.33 -14.09 -13.05
N ASN A 144 9.32 -14.82 -13.57
CA ASN A 144 10.75 -14.49 -13.43
C ASN A 144 11.24 -13.47 -14.48
N GLY A 145 10.36 -12.95 -15.33
CA GLY A 145 10.66 -11.96 -16.36
C GLY A 145 11.17 -12.54 -17.67
N THR A 146 11.17 -13.87 -17.88
CA THR A 146 11.59 -14.48 -19.12
C THR A 146 10.52 -14.32 -20.20
N LEU A 147 10.85 -13.62 -21.29
CA LEU A 147 10.01 -13.51 -22.51
C LEU A 147 10.29 -14.70 -23.42
N SER A 148 9.24 -15.38 -23.88
CA SER A 148 9.33 -16.51 -24.81
C SER A 148 8.27 -16.43 -25.90
N TYR A 149 8.63 -16.82 -27.14
CA TYR A 149 7.73 -16.98 -28.29
C TYR A 149 8.38 -17.84 -29.37
N THR A 150 7.60 -18.28 -30.36
CA THR A 150 8.15 -18.95 -31.57
C THR A 150 7.59 -18.23 -32.78
N LEU A 151 8.48 -17.82 -33.68
CA LEU A 151 8.10 -17.23 -34.97
C LEU A 151 7.51 -18.33 -35.89
N ALA A 152 6.49 -17.97 -36.64
CA ALA A 152 5.95 -18.83 -37.70
C ALA A 152 6.91 -18.90 -38.89
N SER A 153 6.89 -20.02 -39.60
CA SER A 153 7.75 -20.20 -40.77
C SER A 153 7.27 -19.40 -41.96
N ASN A 154 8.22 -18.86 -42.72
CA ASN A 154 7.99 -18.13 -43.96
C ASN A 154 7.09 -16.88 -43.87
N VAL A 155 7.00 -16.31 -42.68
CA VAL A 155 6.31 -15.03 -42.44
C VAL A 155 7.30 -13.96 -42.02
N ASN A 156 6.98 -12.72 -42.35
CA ASN A 156 7.69 -11.52 -41.88
C ASN A 156 6.68 -10.43 -41.55
N GLY A 157 7.13 -9.42 -40.83
CA GLY A 157 6.29 -8.28 -40.45
C GLY A 157 6.64 -7.77 -39.05
N VAL A 158 5.75 -6.93 -38.53
CA VAL A 158 5.88 -6.33 -37.20
C VAL A 158 4.67 -6.73 -36.36
N ALA A 159 4.90 -7.02 -35.10
CA ALA A 159 3.87 -7.18 -34.08
C ALA A 159 4.16 -6.24 -32.91
N THR A 160 3.19 -5.44 -32.52
CA THR A 160 3.22 -4.76 -31.21
C THR A 160 2.74 -5.76 -30.16
N VAL A 161 3.59 -6.01 -29.17
CA VAL A 161 3.25 -6.87 -28.03
C VAL A 161 2.86 -5.99 -26.85
N TYR A 162 1.62 -6.14 -26.38
CA TYR A 162 1.08 -5.44 -25.24
C TYR A 162 1.29 -6.30 -23.99
N VAL A 163 1.87 -5.71 -22.96
CA VAL A 163 2.21 -6.39 -21.72
C VAL A 163 1.64 -5.63 -20.54
N ARG A 164 0.94 -6.33 -19.67
CA ARG A 164 0.45 -5.83 -18.39
C ARG A 164 0.86 -6.82 -17.30
N LEU A 165 1.31 -6.31 -16.17
CA LEU A 165 1.45 -7.07 -14.93
C LEU A 165 0.20 -6.84 -14.11
N GLY A 166 -0.38 -7.89 -13.57
CA GLY A 166 -1.48 -7.84 -12.64
C GLY A 166 -1.12 -8.61 -11.37
N ASP A 167 -1.75 -8.29 -10.27
CA ASP A 167 -1.66 -9.01 -9.00
C ASP A 167 -3.01 -9.65 -8.64
N ASN A 168 -3.13 -10.16 -7.42
CA ASN A 168 -4.35 -10.74 -6.87
C ASN A 168 -4.90 -9.98 -5.66
N GLY A 169 -4.48 -8.73 -5.45
CA GLY A 169 -4.95 -7.88 -4.35
C GLY A 169 -6.37 -7.35 -4.57
N GLY A 170 -6.78 -7.21 -5.84
CA GLY A 170 -8.13 -6.81 -6.24
C GLY A 170 -8.35 -5.30 -6.20
N THR A 171 -9.57 -4.89 -6.53
CA THR A 171 -9.91 -3.47 -6.75
C THR A 171 -10.84 -2.89 -5.67
N ALA A 172 -10.98 -3.56 -4.54
CA ALA A 172 -11.78 -3.07 -3.42
C ALA A 172 -11.23 -1.74 -2.88
N ASN A 173 -12.11 -0.86 -2.42
CA ASN A 173 -11.78 0.44 -1.83
C ASN A 173 -10.97 1.38 -2.77
N GLY A 174 -11.06 1.17 -4.09
CA GLY A 174 -10.30 1.92 -5.07
C GLY A 174 -8.91 1.34 -5.39
N GLY A 175 -8.63 0.11 -4.97
CA GLY A 175 -7.41 -0.62 -5.31
C GLY A 175 -7.24 -0.87 -6.80
N VAL A 176 -6.03 -1.18 -7.25
CA VAL A 176 -5.64 -1.39 -8.65
C VAL A 176 -4.83 -2.68 -8.77
N ASP A 177 -5.24 -3.61 -9.67
CA ASP A 177 -4.58 -4.87 -10.02
C ASP A 177 -4.10 -4.93 -11.49
#